data_65ab5084c602a0ac3fb9885f6c6e62f0
#
_entry.id   65ab5084c602a0ac3fb9885f6c6e62f0
#
_cell.length_a   1.000
_cell.length_b   1.000
_cell.length_c   1.000
_cell.angle_alpha   90.00
_cell.angle_beta   90.00
_cell.angle_gamma   90.00
#
_symmetry.space_group_name_H-M   'P 1'
#
loop_
_entity.id
_entity.type
_entity.pdbx_description
1 polymer ?
#
loop_
_entity_poly.entity_id
_entity_poly.type
_entity_poly.pdbx_seq_one_letter_code
_entity_poly.pdbx_strand_id
1 'polypeptide(L)'
;MLKLILGRAGSGKTTAVYRRMCGAGAERPQVLLVPEQNSHEAERALCKVGGNGVSLYAEVLSFSRLANRVFLAAGGLGEAELDAGGRLLLMHRAVKSVAAQLTVCARSAGRASFLRSLIATVDELKSCRVSPADLERAGCEAEGPEGEKLRDLSLICGAYDALTAQVALDPRDRLTRTAEKLKDCPWAAGRDLWLDGFTDFTPQQIEVLS
;
A
#
# COMPACT_ATOMS: atom_id res chain seq x y z
N MET A 1 14.43 17.55 1.67
CA MET A 1 13.89 18.56 2.65
C MET A 1 12.37 18.54 2.55
N LEU A 2 11.64 18.26 3.63
CA LEU A 2 10.18 18.31 3.70
C LEU A 2 9.70 19.78 3.86
N LYS A 3 8.68 20.18 3.07
CA LYS A 3 8.02 21.49 3.18
C LYS A 3 6.51 21.28 3.40
N LEU A 4 5.95 21.90 4.43
CA LEU A 4 4.54 21.83 4.76
C LEU A 4 3.83 23.13 4.37
N ILE A 5 2.64 23.00 3.77
CA ILE A 5 1.74 24.11 3.46
C ILE A 5 0.54 24.01 4.41
N LEU A 6 0.49 24.86 5.43
CA LEU A 6 -0.56 24.87 6.43
C LEU A 6 -1.61 25.92 6.13
N GLY A 7 -2.88 25.65 6.48
CA GLY A 7 -3.98 26.59 6.33
C GLY A 7 -5.34 25.91 6.54
N ARG A 8 -6.38 26.71 6.79
CA ARG A 8 -7.76 26.24 6.94
C ARG A 8 -8.30 25.64 5.63
N ALA A 9 -9.42 24.91 5.70
CA ALA A 9 -10.14 24.49 4.50
C ALA A 9 -10.48 25.71 3.63
N GLY A 10 -10.35 25.57 2.30
CA GLY A 10 -10.61 26.68 1.35
C GLY A 10 -9.55 27.79 1.30
N SER A 11 -8.45 27.72 2.06
CA SER A 11 -7.40 28.77 2.07
C SER A 11 -6.48 28.77 0.81
N GLY A 12 -6.76 27.94 -0.19
CA GLY A 12 -6.00 27.90 -1.44
C GLY A 12 -4.71 27.06 -1.38
N LYS A 13 -4.56 26.13 -0.42
CA LYS A 13 -3.37 25.27 -0.31
C LYS A 13 -3.08 24.49 -1.59
N THR A 14 -4.07 23.81 -2.14
CA THR A 14 -3.99 23.07 -3.42
C THR A 14 -3.56 23.98 -4.56
N THR A 15 -4.16 25.19 -4.68
CA THR A 15 -3.75 26.17 -5.70
C THR A 15 -2.31 26.64 -5.50
N ALA A 16 -1.87 26.78 -4.25
CA ALA A 16 -0.48 27.15 -3.95
C ALA A 16 0.51 26.04 -4.35
N VAL A 17 0.14 24.76 -4.17
CA VAL A 17 0.92 23.61 -4.67
C VAL A 17 1.04 23.68 -6.19
N TYR A 18 -0.08 23.78 -6.90
CA TYR A 18 -0.08 23.82 -8.37
C TYR A 18 0.72 25.00 -8.94
N ARG A 19 0.57 26.20 -8.35
CA ARG A 19 1.37 27.36 -8.76
C ARG A 19 2.87 27.15 -8.56
N ARG A 20 3.27 26.52 -7.44
CA ARG A 20 4.68 26.21 -7.18
C ARG A 20 5.23 25.17 -8.14
N MET A 21 4.45 24.14 -8.46
CA MET A 21 4.81 23.15 -9.47
C MET A 21 5.00 23.81 -10.85
N CYS A 22 4.05 24.64 -11.26
CA CYS A 22 4.16 25.36 -12.54
C CYS A 22 5.32 26.37 -12.54
N GLY A 23 5.60 27.03 -11.40
CA GLY A 23 6.70 27.98 -11.26
C GLY A 23 8.09 27.32 -11.30
N ALA A 24 8.21 26.07 -10.83
CA ALA A 24 9.45 25.29 -10.93
C ALA A 24 9.69 24.81 -12.39
N GLY A 25 8.61 24.67 -13.17
CA GLY A 25 8.69 24.35 -14.61
C GLY A 25 9.36 23.02 -14.91
N ALA A 26 10.02 22.96 -16.06
CA ALA A 26 10.65 21.75 -16.59
C ALA A 26 12.08 21.51 -16.06
N GLU A 27 12.60 22.35 -15.19
CA GLU A 27 13.94 22.19 -14.62
C GLU A 27 14.12 20.86 -13.89
N ARG A 28 13.05 20.40 -13.23
CA ARG A 28 12.98 19.09 -12.58
C ARG A 28 11.66 18.41 -12.89
N PRO A 29 11.68 17.11 -13.21
CA PRO A 29 10.46 16.33 -13.30
C PRO A 29 9.75 16.28 -11.96
N GLN A 30 8.43 16.34 -11.95
CA GLN A 30 7.62 16.46 -10.75
C GLN A 30 6.54 15.39 -10.70
N VAL A 31 6.19 14.95 -9.50
CA VAL A 31 5.08 14.05 -9.24
C VAL A 31 4.15 14.70 -8.22
N LEU A 32 2.88 14.80 -8.56
CA LEU A 32 1.81 15.15 -7.63
C LEU A 32 1.09 13.87 -7.23
N LEU A 33 1.25 13.47 -5.98
CA LEU A 33 0.54 12.32 -5.41
C LEU A 33 -0.75 12.78 -4.76
N VAL A 34 -1.85 12.14 -5.15
CA VAL A 34 -3.22 12.43 -4.67
C VAL A 34 -3.97 11.13 -4.39
N PRO A 35 -5.05 11.16 -3.59
CA PRO A 35 -5.94 10.02 -3.42
C PRO A 35 -6.49 9.52 -4.76
N GLU A 36 -6.74 8.20 -4.89
CA GLU A 36 -7.16 7.55 -6.13
C GLU A 36 -8.36 8.24 -6.80
N GLN A 37 -9.38 8.58 -6.01
CA GLN A 37 -10.60 9.22 -6.47
C GLN A 37 -10.39 10.65 -7.00
N ASN A 38 -9.31 11.32 -6.60
CA ASN A 38 -9.05 12.71 -6.93
C ASN A 38 -8.09 12.89 -8.13
N SER A 39 -7.48 11.81 -8.64
CA SER A 39 -6.39 11.90 -9.62
C SER A 39 -6.80 12.60 -10.91
N HIS A 40 -7.99 12.32 -11.44
CA HIS A 40 -8.47 12.95 -12.67
C HIS A 40 -8.81 14.44 -12.50
N GLU A 41 -9.42 14.79 -11.37
CA GLU A 41 -9.74 16.19 -11.04
C GLU A 41 -8.46 17.00 -10.81
N ALA A 42 -7.51 16.45 -10.08
CA ALA A 42 -6.21 17.08 -9.83
C ALA A 42 -5.42 17.31 -11.14
N GLU A 43 -5.42 16.35 -12.06
CA GLU A 43 -4.79 16.47 -13.37
C GLU A 43 -5.42 17.61 -14.19
N ARG A 44 -6.76 17.67 -14.27
CA ARG A 44 -7.47 18.76 -14.95
C ARG A 44 -7.22 20.13 -14.31
N ALA A 45 -7.19 20.19 -12.97
CA ALA A 45 -6.95 21.41 -12.24
C ALA A 45 -5.50 21.90 -12.41
N LEU A 46 -4.52 21.01 -12.41
CA LEU A 46 -3.12 21.33 -12.68
C LEU A 46 -2.93 21.89 -14.11
N CYS A 47 -3.56 21.26 -15.10
CA CYS A 47 -3.56 21.75 -16.49
C CYS A 47 -4.23 23.12 -16.64
N LYS A 48 -5.27 23.42 -15.86
CA LYS A 48 -5.88 24.78 -15.87
C LYS A 48 -4.93 25.86 -15.36
N VAL A 49 -4.05 25.52 -14.41
CA VAL A 49 -3.07 26.46 -13.84
C VAL A 49 -1.83 26.61 -14.73
N GLY A 50 -1.28 25.51 -15.23
CA GLY A 50 0.00 25.48 -15.95
C GLY A 50 -0.12 25.35 -17.47
N GLY A 51 -1.34 25.22 -18.01
CA GLY A 51 -1.55 24.90 -19.42
C GLY A 51 -1.23 23.45 -19.78
N ASN A 52 -1.44 23.07 -21.04
CA ASN A 52 -1.23 21.69 -21.51
C ASN A 52 0.24 21.25 -21.45
N GLY A 53 1.18 22.20 -21.46
CA GLY A 53 2.61 21.90 -21.36
C GLY A 53 3.06 21.36 -20.01
N VAL A 54 2.22 21.46 -18.96
CA VAL A 54 2.55 20.94 -17.62
C VAL A 54 2.77 19.43 -17.61
N SER A 55 2.08 18.70 -18.49
CA SER A 55 2.20 17.25 -18.63
C SER A 55 3.59 16.78 -19.14
N LEU A 56 4.42 17.67 -19.67
CA LEU A 56 5.77 17.35 -20.10
C LEU A 56 6.74 17.15 -18.93
N TYR A 57 6.46 17.74 -17.77
CA TYR A 57 7.34 17.70 -16.61
C TYR A 57 6.67 17.32 -15.29
N ALA A 58 5.34 17.25 -15.24
CA ALA A 58 4.58 16.89 -14.05
C ALA A 58 3.63 15.71 -14.32
N GLU A 59 3.66 14.71 -13.47
CA GLU A 59 2.76 13.56 -13.50
C GLU A 59 1.85 13.60 -12.26
N VAL A 60 0.54 13.42 -12.45
CA VAL A 60 -0.42 13.26 -11.33
C VAL A 60 -0.69 11.77 -11.13
N LEU A 61 -0.35 11.26 -9.97
CA LEU A 61 -0.42 9.84 -9.65
C LEU A 61 -1.20 9.61 -8.35
N SER A 62 -1.82 8.45 -8.25
CA SER A 62 -2.19 7.84 -6.98
C SER A 62 -1.12 6.84 -6.55
N PHE A 63 -1.23 6.27 -5.34
CA PHE A 63 -0.29 5.22 -4.91
C PHE A 63 -0.29 4.01 -5.85
N SER A 64 -1.45 3.61 -6.37
CA SER A 64 -1.54 2.50 -7.34
C SER A 64 -0.84 2.84 -8.66
N ARG A 65 -1.03 4.06 -9.17
CA ARG A 65 -0.37 4.52 -10.40
C ARG A 65 1.13 4.74 -10.19
N LEU A 66 1.54 5.22 -9.01
CA LEU A 66 2.96 5.32 -8.63
C LEU A 66 3.62 3.94 -8.63
N ALA A 67 2.98 2.95 -8.01
CA ALA A 67 3.46 1.56 -8.04
C ALA A 67 3.65 1.06 -9.48
N ASN A 68 2.65 1.26 -10.36
CA ASN A 68 2.75 0.90 -11.78
C ASN A 68 3.95 1.59 -12.46
N ARG A 69 4.16 2.86 -12.16
CA ARG A 69 5.26 3.64 -12.74
C ARG A 69 6.63 3.12 -12.31
N VAL A 70 6.75 2.79 -11.03
CA VAL A 70 7.97 2.20 -10.46
C VAL A 70 8.24 0.82 -11.06
N PHE A 71 7.22 -0.07 -11.11
CA PHE A 71 7.37 -1.40 -11.69
C PHE A 71 7.66 -1.36 -13.20
N LEU A 72 7.16 -0.37 -13.92
CA LEU A 72 7.51 -0.16 -15.32
C LEU A 72 8.99 0.23 -15.49
N ALA A 73 9.51 1.06 -14.60
CA ALA A 73 10.87 1.58 -14.68
C ALA A 73 11.93 0.63 -14.08
N ALA A 74 11.59 -0.04 -12.98
CA ALA A 74 12.50 -0.92 -12.22
C ALA A 74 12.24 -2.43 -12.46
N GLY A 75 11.30 -2.76 -13.35
CA GLY A 75 10.90 -4.14 -13.62
C GLY A 75 9.91 -4.70 -12.60
N GLY A 76 9.21 -5.79 -12.99
CA GLY A 76 8.24 -6.50 -12.15
C GLY A 76 6.77 -6.22 -12.49
N LEU A 77 6.48 -5.41 -13.52
CA LEU A 77 5.10 -5.14 -13.93
C LEU A 77 4.36 -6.39 -14.43
N GLY A 78 5.08 -7.34 -15.03
CA GLY A 78 4.52 -8.58 -15.58
C GLY A 78 4.54 -9.75 -14.60
N GLU A 79 4.91 -9.55 -13.34
CA GLU A 79 4.88 -10.63 -12.35
C GLU A 79 3.45 -11.02 -12.02
N ALA A 80 3.20 -12.34 -11.93
CA ALA A 80 1.86 -12.85 -11.65
C ALA A 80 1.41 -12.47 -10.24
N GLU A 81 0.23 -11.88 -10.15
CA GLU A 81 -0.43 -11.58 -8.88
C GLU A 81 -1.61 -12.53 -8.64
N LEU A 82 -1.84 -12.86 -7.38
CA LEU A 82 -2.98 -13.68 -6.98
C LEU A 82 -4.29 -12.92 -7.20
N ASP A 83 -5.23 -13.57 -7.82
CA ASP A 83 -6.62 -13.10 -7.84
C ASP A 83 -7.36 -13.44 -6.52
N ALA A 84 -8.60 -13.00 -6.40
CA ALA A 84 -9.41 -13.24 -5.21
C ALA A 84 -9.65 -14.74 -4.95
N GLY A 85 -9.77 -15.55 -6.00
CA GLY A 85 -9.95 -17.00 -5.91
C GLY A 85 -8.68 -17.70 -5.43
N GLY A 86 -7.54 -17.35 -6.01
CA GLY A 86 -6.23 -17.84 -5.60
C GLY A 86 -5.89 -17.51 -4.15
N ARG A 87 -6.17 -16.27 -3.73
CA ARG A 87 -6.01 -15.85 -2.33
C ARG A 87 -6.87 -16.68 -1.37
N LEU A 88 -8.13 -16.93 -1.73
CA LEU A 88 -9.03 -17.74 -0.90
C LEU A 88 -8.57 -19.18 -0.81
N LEU A 89 -8.09 -19.77 -1.92
CA LEU A 89 -7.56 -21.12 -1.97
C LEU A 89 -6.31 -21.27 -1.11
N LEU A 90 -5.37 -20.32 -1.22
CA LEU A 90 -4.14 -20.34 -0.42
C LEU A 90 -4.45 -20.11 1.07
N MET A 91 -5.39 -19.24 1.41
CA MET A 91 -5.84 -19.06 2.79
C MET A 91 -6.45 -20.35 3.35
N HIS A 92 -7.28 -21.06 2.58
CA HIS A 92 -7.81 -22.36 2.99
C HIS A 92 -6.70 -23.38 3.23
N ARG A 93 -5.69 -23.45 2.37
CA ARG A 93 -4.53 -24.32 2.54
C ARG A 93 -3.71 -23.94 3.77
N ALA A 94 -3.48 -22.64 3.99
CA ALA A 94 -2.77 -22.12 5.16
C ALA A 94 -3.45 -22.54 6.46
N VAL A 95 -4.76 -22.27 6.59
CA VAL A 95 -5.55 -22.68 7.77
C VAL A 95 -5.50 -24.19 7.99
N LYS A 96 -5.62 -24.97 6.90
CA LYS A 96 -5.56 -26.43 6.97
C LYS A 96 -4.19 -26.94 7.44
N SER A 97 -3.10 -26.31 7.01
CA SER A 97 -1.74 -26.73 7.37
C SER A 97 -1.41 -26.53 8.86
N VAL A 98 -2.03 -25.53 9.50
CA VAL A 98 -1.82 -25.21 10.93
C VAL A 98 -2.98 -25.65 11.81
N ALA A 99 -4.00 -26.33 11.27
CA ALA A 99 -5.27 -26.63 11.95
C ALA A 99 -5.08 -27.34 13.32
N ALA A 100 -4.10 -28.23 13.44
CA ALA A 100 -3.81 -28.95 14.67
C ALA A 100 -3.18 -28.07 15.78
N GLN A 101 -2.70 -26.87 15.42
CA GLN A 101 -2.05 -25.94 16.34
C GLN A 101 -3.00 -24.81 16.79
N LEU A 102 -4.17 -24.68 16.12
CA LEU A 102 -5.14 -23.63 16.40
C LEU A 102 -5.93 -23.94 17.68
N THR A 103 -6.17 -22.94 18.48
CA THR A 103 -6.96 -22.99 19.72
C THR A 103 -8.33 -22.35 19.51
N VAL A 104 -8.40 -21.04 19.44
CA VAL A 104 -9.64 -20.26 19.33
C VAL A 104 -10.25 -20.40 17.93
N CYS A 105 -9.43 -20.34 16.90
CA CYS A 105 -9.88 -20.37 15.49
C CYS A 105 -10.24 -21.77 14.99
N ALA A 106 -9.88 -22.85 15.71
CA ALA A 106 -10.08 -24.24 15.30
C ALA A 106 -11.52 -24.55 14.89
N ARG A 107 -12.51 -24.08 15.66
CA ARG A 107 -13.95 -24.34 15.39
C ARG A 107 -14.47 -23.68 14.12
N SER A 108 -13.81 -22.63 13.65
CA SER A 108 -14.23 -21.84 12.48
C SER A 108 -13.41 -22.14 11.22
N ALA A 109 -12.33 -22.90 11.34
CA ALA A 109 -11.31 -23.14 10.33
C ALA A 109 -11.86 -23.62 8.96
N GLY A 110 -12.96 -24.40 8.96
CA GLY A 110 -13.58 -24.90 7.72
C GLY A 110 -14.65 -24.00 7.09
N ARG A 111 -15.00 -22.87 7.69
CA ARG A 111 -16.11 -22.02 7.22
C ARG A 111 -15.63 -21.01 6.18
N ALA A 112 -16.32 -20.93 5.02
CA ALA A 112 -15.98 -19.99 3.96
C ALA A 112 -16.05 -18.51 4.40
N SER A 113 -17.00 -18.16 5.29
CA SER A 113 -17.11 -16.81 5.85
C SER A 113 -15.87 -16.46 6.70
N PHE A 114 -15.36 -17.41 7.48
CA PHE A 114 -14.16 -17.23 8.29
C PHE A 114 -12.93 -17.00 7.39
N LEU A 115 -12.77 -17.77 6.32
CA LEU A 115 -11.67 -17.58 5.37
C LEU A 115 -11.69 -16.20 4.73
N ARG A 116 -12.86 -15.66 4.38
CA ARG A 116 -12.99 -14.29 3.86
C ARG A 116 -12.63 -13.24 4.92
N SER A 117 -13.04 -13.45 6.17
CA SER A 117 -12.64 -12.58 7.28
C SER A 117 -11.13 -12.59 7.50
N LEU A 118 -10.48 -13.75 7.40
CA LEU A 118 -9.03 -13.85 7.49
C LEU A 118 -8.32 -13.09 6.37
N ILE A 119 -8.81 -13.18 5.13
CA ILE A 119 -8.24 -12.38 4.02
C ILE A 119 -8.37 -10.89 4.31
N ALA A 120 -9.53 -10.42 4.79
CA ALA A 120 -9.70 -9.02 5.16
C ALA A 120 -8.76 -8.61 6.30
N THR A 121 -8.58 -9.47 7.31
CA THR A 121 -7.62 -9.24 8.39
C THR A 121 -6.18 -9.18 7.87
N VAL A 122 -5.77 -10.08 6.98
CA VAL A 122 -4.44 -10.03 6.35
C VAL A 122 -4.25 -8.74 5.55
N ASP A 123 -5.28 -8.29 4.82
CA ASP A 123 -5.24 -7.01 4.09
C ASP A 123 -4.97 -5.82 5.02
N GLU A 124 -5.63 -5.79 6.17
CA GLU A 124 -5.45 -4.76 7.18
C GLU A 124 -4.07 -4.84 7.83
N LEU A 125 -3.65 -6.03 8.28
CA LEU A 125 -2.33 -6.27 8.86
C LEU A 125 -1.20 -5.84 7.92
N LYS A 126 -1.28 -6.22 6.64
CA LYS A 126 -0.29 -5.81 5.63
C LYS A 126 -0.27 -4.30 5.42
N SER A 127 -1.43 -3.64 5.34
CA SER A 127 -1.50 -2.19 5.20
C SER A 127 -0.94 -1.45 6.42
N CYS A 128 -1.08 -2.04 7.62
CA CYS A 128 -0.51 -1.56 8.88
C CYS A 128 0.93 -2.01 9.12
N ARG A 129 1.53 -2.79 8.22
CA ARG A 129 2.89 -3.34 8.36
C ARG A 129 3.06 -4.22 9.61
N VAL A 130 2.00 -4.90 10.02
CA VAL A 130 2.04 -5.86 11.12
C VAL A 130 2.42 -7.24 10.58
N SER A 131 3.55 -7.74 11.02
CA SER A 131 4.07 -9.06 10.64
C SER A 131 3.49 -10.20 11.50
N PRO A 132 3.56 -11.47 11.04
CA PRO A 132 3.24 -12.61 11.91
C PRO A 132 4.05 -12.63 13.21
N ALA A 133 5.31 -12.21 13.20
CA ALA A 133 6.14 -12.12 14.40
C ALA A 133 5.65 -11.06 15.39
N ASP A 134 5.09 -9.95 14.91
CA ASP A 134 4.48 -8.94 15.78
C ASP A 134 3.22 -9.47 16.46
N LEU A 135 2.40 -10.24 15.72
CA LEU A 135 1.22 -10.92 16.29
C LEU A 135 1.61 -11.94 17.35
N GLU A 136 2.67 -12.73 17.10
CA GLU A 136 3.19 -13.70 18.07
C GLU A 136 3.63 -13.02 19.35
N ARG A 137 4.44 -11.96 19.23
CA ARG A 137 4.92 -11.17 20.37
C ARG A 137 3.74 -10.59 21.17
N ALA A 138 2.78 -9.94 20.50
CA ALA A 138 1.59 -9.41 21.16
C ALA A 138 0.73 -10.51 21.80
N GLY A 139 0.66 -11.68 21.16
CA GLY A 139 -0.03 -12.85 21.72
C GLY A 139 0.64 -13.46 22.94
N CYS A 140 1.96 -13.29 23.10
CA CYS A 140 2.69 -13.69 24.31
C CYS A 140 2.50 -12.70 25.47
N GLU A 141 2.31 -11.41 25.14
CA GLU A 141 2.10 -10.35 26.13
C GLU A 141 0.64 -10.28 26.61
N ALA A 142 -0.31 -10.70 25.78
CA ALA A 142 -1.74 -10.71 26.12
C ALA A 142 -2.14 -12.00 26.84
N GLU A 143 -2.95 -11.88 27.90
CA GLU A 143 -3.48 -13.01 28.65
C GLU A 143 -4.83 -13.50 28.08
N GLY A 144 -5.11 -14.80 28.30
CA GLY A 144 -6.41 -15.38 28.00
C GLY A 144 -6.72 -15.53 26.50
N PRO A 145 -8.02 -15.54 26.13
CA PRO A 145 -8.46 -15.86 24.76
C PRO A 145 -7.98 -14.87 23.70
N GLU A 146 -7.68 -13.63 24.08
CA GLU A 146 -7.15 -12.61 23.15
C GLU A 146 -5.73 -12.95 22.71
N GLY A 147 -4.87 -13.33 23.66
CA GLY A 147 -3.52 -13.78 23.37
C GLY A 147 -3.50 -15.05 22.52
N GLU A 148 -4.38 -16.03 22.83
CA GLU A 148 -4.53 -17.23 22.02
C GLU A 148 -4.98 -16.92 20.59
N LYS A 149 -5.92 -15.99 20.40
CA LYS A 149 -6.38 -15.57 19.08
C LYS A 149 -5.26 -14.89 18.27
N LEU A 150 -4.43 -14.07 18.90
CA LEU A 150 -3.29 -13.43 18.23
C LEU A 150 -2.25 -14.47 17.78
N ARG A 151 -1.97 -15.48 18.60
CA ARG A 151 -1.09 -16.60 18.24
C ARG A 151 -1.66 -17.42 17.07
N ASP A 152 -2.97 -17.74 17.11
CA ASP A 152 -3.64 -18.40 15.99
C ASP A 152 -3.52 -17.58 14.69
N LEU A 153 -3.72 -16.25 14.75
CA LEU A 153 -3.56 -15.36 13.61
C LEU A 153 -2.10 -15.34 13.12
N SER A 154 -1.12 -15.30 14.02
CA SER A 154 0.31 -15.39 13.67
C SER A 154 0.60 -16.65 12.85
N LEU A 155 0.16 -17.82 13.32
CA LEU A 155 0.34 -19.09 12.63
C LEU A 155 -0.32 -19.10 11.25
N ILE A 156 -1.56 -18.63 11.15
CA ILE A 156 -2.31 -18.60 9.89
C ILE A 156 -1.65 -17.63 8.89
N CYS A 157 -1.32 -16.42 9.32
CA CYS A 157 -0.69 -15.41 8.47
C CYS A 157 0.69 -15.87 7.99
N GLY A 158 1.51 -16.45 8.88
CA GLY A 158 2.83 -16.99 8.51
C GLY A 158 2.73 -18.13 7.49
N ALA A 159 1.77 -19.05 7.67
CA ALA A 159 1.52 -20.11 6.70
C ALA A 159 0.99 -19.57 5.36
N TYR A 160 0.14 -18.55 5.39
CA TYR A 160 -0.36 -17.89 4.17
C TYR A 160 0.78 -17.20 3.41
N ASP A 161 1.62 -16.43 4.08
CA ASP A 161 2.77 -15.74 3.46
C ASP A 161 3.77 -16.74 2.87
N ALA A 162 4.05 -17.84 3.57
CA ALA A 162 4.93 -18.90 3.06
C ALA A 162 4.37 -19.57 1.80
N LEU A 163 3.06 -19.78 1.71
CA LEU A 163 2.42 -20.36 0.53
C LEU A 163 2.36 -19.37 -0.63
N THR A 164 2.04 -18.09 -0.37
CA THR A 164 2.00 -17.07 -1.41
C THR A 164 3.36 -16.86 -2.04
N ALA A 165 4.43 -16.82 -1.26
CA ALA A 165 5.80 -16.67 -1.74
C ALA A 165 6.24 -17.77 -2.74
N GLN A 166 5.58 -18.94 -2.72
CA GLN A 166 5.89 -20.04 -3.63
C GLN A 166 5.09 -20.04 -4.94
N VAL A 167 3.99 -19.33 -5.01
CA VAL A 167 3.02 -19.44 -6.11
C VAL A 167 2.97 -18.16 -6.96
N ALA A 168 2.66 -17.04 -6.33
CA ALA A 168 2.52 -15.75 -6.99
C ALA A 168 2.49 -14.64 -5.93
N LEU A 169 2.54 -13.39 -6.36
CA LEU A 169 2.57 -12.25 -5.46
C LEU A 169 1.19 -11.93 -4.88
N ASP A 170 1.15 -11.63 -3.60
CA ASP A 170 -0.05 -11.04 -3.01
C ASP A 170 -0.18 -9.57 -3.47
N PRO A 171 -1.32 -9.17 -4.06
CA PRO A 171 -1.54 -7.79 -4.50
C PRO A 171 -1.45 -6.77 -3.34
N ARG A 172 -1.62 -7.21 -2.07
CA ARG A 172 -1.48 -6.34 -0.89
C ARG A 172 -0.03 -6.01 -0.52
N ASP A 173 0.93 -6.76 -1.04
CA ASP A 173 2.36 -6.47 -0.88
C ASP A 173 2.88 -5.47 -1.91
N ARG A 174 2.02 -5.01 -2.84
CA ARG A 174 2.41 -4.15 -3.95
C ARG A 174 3.09 -2.85 -3.49
N LEU A 175 2.55 -2.15 -2.48
CA LEU A 175 3.15 -0.92 -1.98
C LEU A 175 4.46 -1.17 -1.22
N THR A 176 4.55 -2.25 -0.44
CA THR A 176 5.80 -2.66 0.21
C THR A 176 6.91 -2.89 -0.82
N ARG A 177 6.61 -3.65 -1.88
CA ARG A 177 7.53 -3.88 -2.99
C ARG A 177 7.86 -2.60 -3.76
N THR A 178 6.91 -1.67 -3.85
CA THR A 178 7.15 -0.35 -4.44
C THR A 178 8.16 0.43 -3.63
N ALA A 179 8.05 0.45 -2.31
CA ALA A 179 9.00 1.12 -1.43
C ALA A 179 10.42 0.54 -1.55
N GLU A 180 10.53 -0.79 -1.65
CA GLU A 180 11.81 -1.47 -1.88
C GLU A 180 12.45 -1.07 -3.21
N LYS A 181 11.66 -1.10 -4.30
CA LYS A 181 12.14 -0.76 -5.64
C LYS A 181 12.44 0.73 -5.84
N LEU A 182 11.79 1.62 -5.09
CA LEU A 182 12.02 3.06 -5.17
C LEU A 182 13.44 3.45 -4.81
N LYS A 183 14.10 2.71 -3.93
CA LYS A 183 15.48 2.98 -3.47
C LYS A 183 16.47 3.05 -4.63
N ASP A 184 16.28 2.21 -5.64
CA ASP A 184 17.17 2.08 -6.79
C ASP A 184 16.47 2.42 -8.13
N CYS A 185 15.29 3.09 -8.07
CA CYS A 185 14.49 3.38 -9.25
C CYS A 185 15.00 4.64 -9.98
N PRO A 186 15.57 4.51 -11.21
CA PRO A 186 16.10 5.67 -11.95
C PRO A 186 15.03 6.70 -12.27
N TRP A 187 13.78 6.27 -12.47
CA TRP A 187 12.66 7.18 -12.73
C TRP A 187 12.36 8.09 -11.52
N ALA A 188 12.51 7.61 -10.29
CA ALA A 188 12.25 8.39 -9.08
C ALA A 188 13.35 9.41 -8.78
N ALA A 189 14.58 9.13 -9.24
CA ALA A 189 15.72 9.96 -8.96
C ALA A 189 15.57 11.39 -9.53
N GLY A 190 15.84 12.38 -8.68
CA GLY A 190 15.83 13.80 -9.06
C GLY A 190 14.45 14.41 -9.30
N ARG A 191 13.36 13.71 -8.93
CA ARG A 191 11.98 14.23 -9.02
C ARG A 191 11.59 14.96 -7.73
N ASP A 192 10.83 16.02 -7.88
CA ASP A 192 10.16 16.67 -6.77
C ASP A 192 8.81 15.98 -6.52
N LEU A 193 8.55 15.57 -5.27
CA LEU A 193 7.30 14.94 -4.86
C LEU A 193 6.42 15.94 -4.12
N TRP A 194 5.18 16.06 -4.58
CA TRP A 194 4.12 16.87 -3.99
C TRP A 194 2.99 15.96 -3.51
N LEU A 195 2.39 16.30 -2.38
CA LEU A 195 1.29 15.55 -1.78
C LEU A 195 0.12 16.51 -1.52
N ASP A 196 -1.06 16.16 -2.02
CA ASP A 196 -2.28 16.96 -1.78
C ASP A 196 -3.51 16.06 -1.62
N GLY A 197 -4.46 16.50 -0.80
CA GLY A 197 -5.77 15.88 -0.64
C GLY A 197 -5.83 14.64 0.25
N PHE A 198 -4.76 14.27 0.94
CA PHE A 198 -4.77 13.18 1.92
C PHE A 198 -5.22 13.67 3.29
N THR A 199 -5.99 12.84 3.99
CA THR A 199 -6.39 13.04 5.39
C THR A 199 -5.45 12.29 6.34
N ASP A 200 -5.00 11.13 5.91
CA ASP A 200 -4.12 10.20 6.63
C ASP A 200 -3.30 9.35 5.66
N PHE A 201 -2.36 8.60 6.21
CA PHE A 201 -1.56 7.63 5.47
C PHE A 201 -1.49 6.32 6.25
N THR A 202 -1.61 5.21 5.54
CA THR A 202 -1.29 3.90 6.12
C THR A 202 0.23 3.77 6.33
N PRO A 203 0.69 2.94 7.29
CA PRO A 203 2.12 2.66 7.45
C PRO A 203 2.83 2.21 6.17
N GLN A 204 2.16 1.43 5.32
CA GLN A 204 2.66 1.05 4.00
C GLN A 204 2.89 2.25 3.07
N GLN A 205 1.96 3.22 3.09
CA GLN A 205 2.09 4.46 2.31
C GLN A 205 3.21 5.36 2.85
N ILE A 206 3.36 5.43 4.18
CA ILE A 206 4.47 6.18 4.80
C ILE A 206 5.83 5.60 4.37
N GLU A 207 5.95 4.28 4.30
CA GLU A 207 7.18 3.64 3.85
C GLU A 207 7.53 3.98 2.39
N VAL A 208 6.53 4.11 1.52
CA VAL A 208 6.74 4.57 0.13
C VAL A 208 7.23 6.02 0.07
N LEU A 209 6.90 6.84 1.08
CA LEU A 209 7.26 8.27 1.15
C LEU A 209 8.57 8.53 1.88
N SER A 210 9.17 7.51 2.54
CA SER A 210 10.39 7.61 3.36
C SER A 210 11.66 7.40 2.55
#